data_61849b7d45841f64e2d2ac98f14e2e1f
#
_entry.id   61849b7d45841f64e2d2ac98f14e2e1f
#
_cell.length_a   1.000
_cell.length_b   1.000
_cell.length_c   1.000
_cell.angle_alpha   90.00
_cell.angle_beta   90.00
_cell.angle_gamma   90.00
#
_symmetry.space_group_name_H-M   'P 1'
#
loop_
_entity.id
_entity.type
_entity.pdbx_description
1 polymer ?
#
loop_
_entity_poly.entity_id
_entity_poly.type
_entity_poly.pdbx_seq_one_letter_code
_entity_poly.pdbx_strand_id
1 'polypeptide(L)'
;MLELFQFEDCPYCQKVRRKLEELDLSYLSHPSPSGSVKREFLGRFVGELQFPLLVDPEKNIFMFESDDICAYLEKTYGPSKVKSER
;
A
#
# COMPACT_ATOMS: atom_id res chain seq x y z
N MET A 1 -5.93 7.17 7.42
CA MET A 1 -4.60 6.52 7.43
C MET A 1 -4.49 5.53 6.30
N LEU A 2 -3.33 5.50 5.66
CA LEU A 2 -3.08 4.54 4.59
C LEU A 2 -3.17 3.11 5.11
N GLU A 3 -3.60 2.20 4.25
CA GLU A 3 -3.67 0.78 4.59
C GLU A 3 -3.00 -0.03 3.49
N LEU A 4 -2.22 -1.00 3.87
CA LEU A 4 -1.48 -1.81 2.93
C LEU A 4 -1.72 -3.29 3.19
N PHE A 5 -2.30 -3.97 2.21
CA PHE A 5 -2.48 -5.42 2.28
C PHE A 5 -1.27 -6.05 1.60
N GLN A 6 -0.53 -6.85 2.33
CA GLN A 6 0.76 -7.32 1.89
C GLN A 6 1.17 -8.56 2.66
N PHE A 7 2.30 -9.17 2.30
CA PHE A 7 2.88 -10.23 3.12
C PHE A 7 4.41 -10.11 3.06
N GLU A 8 5.04 -10.67 4.07
CA GLU A 8 6.43 -10.38 4.34
C GLU A 8 7.39 -10.75 3.21
N ASP A 9 7.21 -11.92 2.62
CA ASP A 9 8.14 -12.43 1.61
C ASP A 9 7.88 -11.90 0.21
N CYS A 10 6.91 -11.06 0.04
CA CYS A 10 6.55 -10.51 -1.27
C CYS A 10 7.53 -9.41 -1.67
N PRO A 11 8.33 -9.61 -2.73
CA PRO A 11 9.31 -8.58 -3.11
C PRO A 11 8.66 -7.28 -3.57
N TYR A 12 7.50 -7.37 -4.21
CA TYR A 12 6.79 -6.17 -4.62
C TYR A 12 6.22 -5.42 -3.42
N CYS A 13 5.80 -6.16 -2.40
CA CYS A 13 5.33 -5.55 -1.16
C CYS A 13 6.48 -4.86 -0.43
N GLN A 14 7.66 -5.45 -0.45
CA GLN A 14 8.84 -4.84 0.16
C GLN A 14 9.15 -3.49 -0.47
N LYS A 15 9.00 -3.42 -1.78
CA LYS A 15 9.25 -2.18 -2.50
C LYS A 15 8.34 -1.06 -2.01
N VAL A 16 7.08 -1.37 -1.80
CA VAL A 16 6.12 -0.38 -1.29
C VAL A 16 6.43 -0.02 0.15
N ARG A 17 6.75 -1.00 0.98
CA ARG A 17 7.10 -0.72 2.37
C ARG A 17 8.31 0.19 2.48
N ARG A 18 9.30 -0.01 1.61
CA ARG A 18 10.48 0.86 1.59
C ARG A 18 10.12 2.28 1.20
N LYS A 19 9.22 2.43 0.24
CA LYS A 19 8.78 3.76 -0.16
C LYS A 19 8.05 4.46 0.97
N LEU A 20 7.21 3.73 1.70
CA LEU A 20 6.51 4.29 2.84
C LEU A 20 7.49 4.74 3.92
N GLU A 21 8.50 3.93 4.17
CA GLU A 21 9.53 4.28 5.15
C GLU A 21 10.33 5.50 4.68
N GLU A 22 10.70 5.52 3.42
CA GLU A 22 11.46 6.63 2.84
C GLU A 22 10.71 7.94 3.00
N LEU A 23 9.40 7.93 2.83
CA LEU A 23 8.57 9.11 2.93
C LEU A 23 8.07 9.39 4.34
N ASP A 24 8.48 8.56 5.29
CA ASP A 24 8.11 8.69 6.70
C ASP A 24 6.60 8.67 6.90
N LEU A 25 5.94 7.73 6.22
CA LEU A 25 4.49 7.61 6.28
C LEU A 25 4.07 6.45 7.15
N SER A 26 3.12 6.70 8.03
CA SER A 26 2.52 5.65 8.83
C SER A 26 1.41 4.98 8.05
N TYR A 27 1.18 3.71 8.33
CA TYR A 27 0.14 2.96 7.65
C TYR A 27 -0.26 1.76 8.48
N LEU A 28 -1.47 1.28 8.23
CA LEU A 28 -1.93 0.02 8.81
C LEU A 28 -1.53 -1.11 7.90
N SER A 29 -0.83 -2.07 8.45
CA SER A 29 -0.43 -3.24 7.69
C SER A 29 -1.43 -4.36 7.90
N HIS A 30 -1.90 -4.94 6.81
CA HIS A 30 -2.81 -6.08 6.84
C HIS A 30 -2.12 -7.28 6.23
N PRO A 31 -1.41 -8.08 7.03
CA PRO A 31 -0.74 -9.26 6.49
C PRO A 31 -1.73 -10.20 5.83
N SER A 32 -1.45 -10.57 4.59
CA SER A 32 -2.39 -11.36 3.80
C SER A 32 -1.66 -12.47 3.04
N PRO A 33 -0.97 -13.36 3.73
CA PRO A 33 -0.24 -14.44 3.06
C PRO A 33 -1.22 -15.47 2.47
N SER A 34 -0.70 -16.36 1.64
CA SER A 34 -1.50 -17.45 1.10
C SER A 34 -2.19 -18.19 2.22
N GLY A 35 -3.48 -18.46 2.03
CA GLY A 35 -4.25 -19.20 3.01
C GLY A 35 -4.85 -18.36 4.13
N SER A 36 -4.56 -17.06 4.17
CA SER A 36 -5.13 -16.23 5.22
C SER A 36 -6.60 -15.97 4.96
N VAL A 37 -7.37 -15.88 6.04
CA VAL A 37 -8.80 -15.58 5.97
C VAL A 37 -9.02 -14.21 5.34
N LYS A 38 -8.19 -13.27 5.71
CA LYS A 38 -8.27 -11.91 5.20
C LYS A 38 -8.13 -11.89 3.67
N ARG A 39 -7.18 -12.66 3.16
CA ARG A 39 -6.94 -12.74 1.73
C ARG A 39 -8.15 -13.33 1.00
N GLU A 40 -8.72 -14.38 1.56
CA GLU A 40 -9.91 -15.01 0.95
C GLU A 40 -11.10 -14.07 0.97
N PHE A 41 -11.25 -13.34 2.07
CA PHE A 41 -12.35 -12.40 2.20
C PHE A 41 -12.26 -11.31 1.13
N LEU A 42 -11.07 -10.75 0.96
CA LEU A 42 -10.84 -9.72 -0.06
C LEU A 42 -11.14 -10.24 -1.45
N GLY A 43 -10.76 -11.48 -1.71
CA GLY A 43 -10.96 -12.08 -3.02
C GLY A 43 -12.41 -12.16 -3.44
N ARG A 44 -13.34 -12.10 -2.48
CA ARG A 44 -14.76 -12.14 -2.81
C ARG A 44 -15.25 -10.80 -3.37
N PHE A 45 -14.56 -9.73 -3.08
CA PHE A 45 -14.97 -8.40 -3.51
C PHE A 45 -14.16 -7.90 -4.70
N VAL A 46 -12.94 -8.37 -4.81
CA VAL A 46 -12.04 -7.95 -5.87
C VAL A 46 -11.92 -9.10 -6.86
N GLY A 47 -12.24 -8.83 -8.12
CA GLY A 47 -12.24 -9.89 -9.12
C GLY A 47 -10.90 -10.57 -9.28
N GLU A 48 -9.83 -9.80 -9.27
CA GLU A 48 -8.48 -10.33 -9.41
C GLU A 48 -7.61 -9.69 -8.36
N LEU A 49 -7.37 -10.43 -7.30
CA LEU A 49 -6.62 -9.92 -6.16
C LEU A 49 -5.13 -10.06 -6.37
N GLN A 50 -4.42 -8.96 -6.21
CA GLN A 50 -2.97 -8.93 -6.30
C GLN A 50 -2.40 -8.24 -5.07
N PHE A 51 -1.14 -8.49 -4.81
CA PHE A 51 -0.44 -7.84 -3.71
C PHE A 51 0.83 -7.19 -4.23
N PRO A 52 1.18 -6.02 -3.75
CA PRO A 52 0.52 -5.27 -2.68
C PRO A 52 -0.78 -4.61 -3.15
N LEU A 53 -1.66 -4.34 -2.19
CA LEU A 53 -2.87 -3.55 -2.42
C LEU A 53 -2.80 -2.37 -1.45
N LEU A 54 -2.79 -1.17 -2.00
CA LEU A 54 -2.80 0.05 -1.20
C LEU A 54 -4.21 0.63 -1.17
N VAL A 55 -4.63 1.03 0.02
CA VAL A 55 -5.91 1.73 0.19
C VAL A 55 -5.62 3.06 0.85
N ASP A 56 -6.12 4.13 0.27
CA ASP A 56 -6.03 5.46 0.86
C ASP A 56 -7.45 5.95 1.09
N PRO A 57 -8.01 5.68 2.28
CA PRO A 57 -9.43 6.01 2.53
C PRO A 57 -9.71 7.51 2.47
N GLU A 58 -8.74 8.33 2.86
CA GLU A 58 -8.96 9.78 2.87
C GLU A 58 -9.15 10.33 1.47
N LYS A 59 -8.60 9.66 0.48
CA LYS A 59 -8.72 10.09 -0.91
C LYS A 59 -9.63 9.18 -1.72
N ASN A 60 -10.20 8.19 -1.04
CA ASN A 60 -11.11 7.24 -1.67
C ASN A 60 -10.48 6.54 -2.86
N ILE A 61 -9.24 6.07 -2.65
CA ILE A 61 -8.45 5.43 -3.70
C ILE A 61 -7.97 4.07 -3.23
N PHE A 62 -7.96 3.10 -4.13
CA PHE A 62 -7.23 1.86 -3.90
C PHE A 62 -6.52 1.51 -5.20
N MET A 63 -5.39 0.81 -5.08
CA MET A 63 -4.64 0.44 -6.27
C MET A 63 -3.73 -0.75 -6.03
N PHE A 64 -3.48 -1.47 -7.10
CA PHE A 64 -2.51 -2.56 -7.14
C PHE A 64 -1.24 -2.05 -7.83
N GLU A 65 -0.30 -2.92 -8.09
CA GLU A 65 0.95 -2.63 -8.82
C GLU A 65 1.91 -1.77 -8.03
N SER A 66 2.99 -2.40 -7.59
CA SER A 66 3.95 -1.74 -6.71
C SER A 66 4.52 -0.45 -7.30
N ASP A 67 4.80 -0.45 -8.61
CA ASP A 67 5.36 0.76 -9.23
C ASP A 67 4.37 1.90 -9.21
N ASP A 68 3.10 1.60 -9.50
CA ASP A 68 2.06 2.62 -9.50
C ASP A 68 1.81 3.14 -8.09
N ILE A 69 1.86 2.24 -7.11
CA ILE A 69 1.69 2.62 -5.71
C ILE A 69 2.82 3.55 -5.28
N CYS A 70 4.05 3.19 -5.61
CA CYS A 70 5.19 4.03 -5.24
C CYS A 70 5.11 5.40 -5.89
N ALA A 71 4.69 5.46 -7.16
CA ALA A 71 4.54 6.73 -7.86
C ALA A 71 3.44 7.57 -7.22
N TYR A 72 2.34 6.94 -6.84
CA TYR A 72 1.25 7.62 -6.19
C TYR A 72 1.69 8.22 -4.85
N LEU A 73 2.40 7.43 -4.06
CA LEU A 73 2.88 7.88 -2.75
C LEU A 73 3.84 9.05 -2.90
N GLU A 74 4.75 8.95 -3.85
CA GLU A 74 5.71 10.02 -4.08
C GLU A 74 5.02 11.30 -4.51
N LYS A 75 4.07 11.19 -5.41
CA LYS A 75 3.36 12.36 -5.92
C LYS A 75 2.47 12.99 -4.87
N THR A 76 1.82 12.17 -4.08
CA THR A 76 0.82 12.65 -3.13
C THR A 76 1.43 13.09 -1.81
N TYR A 77 2.44 12.38 -1.34
CA TYR A 77 3.01 12.58 0.00
C TYR A 77 4.52 12.79 -0.01
N GLY A 78 5.11 12.96 -1.18
CA GLY A 78 6.55 13.11 -1.29
C GLY A 78 7.07 14.40 -0.70
N PRO A 79 8.40 14.55 -0.66
CA PRO A 79 9.03 15.71 0.00
C PRO A 79 8.55 17.04 -0.51
N SER A 80 8.19 17.13 -1.79
CA SER A 80 7.72 18.38 -2.35
C SER A 80 6.38 18.80 -1.77
N LYS A 81 5.68 17.88 -1.11
CA LYS A 81 4.37 18.16 -0.51
C LYS A 81 4.46 18.53 0.96
N VAL A 82 5.50 18.06 1.65
CA VAL A 82 5.62 18.28 3.09
C VAL A 82 6.77 19.19 3.47
N LYS A 83 7.61 19.48 2.53
CA LYS A 83 8.82 20.22 2.76
C LYS A 83 8.59 21.58 3.42
N SER A 84 7.54 22.25 3.05
CA SER A 84 7.23 23.56 3.60
C SER A 84 6.79 23.50 5.06
N GLU A 85 6.45 22.33 5.54
CA GLU A 85 5.95 22.16 6.89
C GLU A 85 7.03 21.77 7.89
N ARG A 86 8.24 21.60 7.42
CA ARG A 86 9.35 21.14 8.27
C ARG A 86 10.21 22.26 8.78
#